data_a880d5932e530b86496825a211dc0ba9
#
_entry.id   a880d5932e530b86496825a211dc0ba9
#
_cell.length_a   1.000
_cell.length_b   1.000
_cell.length_c   1.000
_cell.angle_alpha   90.00
_cell.angle_beta   90.00
_cell.angle_gamma   90.00
#
_symmetry.space_group_name_H-M   'P 1'
#
loop_
_entity.id
_entity.type
_entity.pdbx_description
1 polymer ?
#
loop_
_entity_poly.entity_id
_entity_poly.type
_entity_poly.pdbx_seq_one_letter_code
_entity_poly.pdbx_strand_id
1 'polypeptide(L)'
;MKKVKEIIANLTVNQYHLRQNIPLLERLISEKLIYGLGISFSFASDLLTDFAQKHSNVVIHVINGLITENQLDFLSNKNLKMLILGYKDFGRGIEYNSDVRKFVIGQNQKYLYRNLPQLIKKFNTVSFDNLAVTQLNVQRIFTSDLWEQFFLGEDGSNTMYIDLVKQEFALNSRSDIRYKLLNNTIDMFNRIKK
;
A
#
# COMPACT_ATOMS: atom_id res chain seq x y z
N MET A 1 1.44 -10.33 31.71
CA MET A 1 1.04 -9.96 30.34
C MET A 1 0.49 -11.19 29.63
N LYS A 2 -0.81 -11.23 29.30
CA LYS A 2 -1.35 -12.27 28.41
C LYS A 2 -0.69 -12.07 27.05
N LYS A 3 0.09 -13.06 26.56
CA LYS A 3 0.56 -13.07 25.16
C LYS A 3 -0.68 -13.00 24.28
N VAL A 4 -0.83 -11.89 23.54
CA VAL A 4 -1.78 -11.83 22.44
C VAL A 4 -1.21 -12.78 21.38
N LYS A 5 -1.72 -14.00 21.37
CA LYS A 5 -1.40 -15.00 20.35
C LYS A 5 -2.05 -14.50 19.05
N GLU A 6 -1.26 -14.42 17.96
CA GLU A 6 -1.72 -14.31 16.57
C GLU A 6 -1.98 -12.88 16.03
N ILE A 7 -1.28 -11.86 16.50
CA ILE A 7 -1.20 -10.62 15.74
C ILE A 7 -0.05 -10.72 14.73
N ILE A 8 -0.39 -10.66 13.46
CA ILE A 8 0.58 -10.46 12.37
C ILE A 8 0.74 -8.95 12.19
N ALA A 9 1.88 -8.42 12.60
CA ALA A 9 2.18 -7.00 12.46
C ALA A 9 2.99 -6.75 11.18
N ASN A 10 2.54 -5.78 10.39
CA ASN A 10 3.31 -5.20 9.30
C ASN A 10 3.71 -3.78 9.70
N LEU A 11 4.93 -3.39 9.35
CA LEU A 11 5.44 -2.04 9.56
C LEU A 11 5.54 -1.33 8.21
N THR A 12 5.16 -0.05 8.16
CA THR A 12 5.44 0.81 7.00
C THR A 12 6.29 1.98 7.44
N VAL A 13 7.38 2.21 6.72
CA VAL A 13 8.29 3.34 6.93
C VAL A 13 8.42 4.14 5.64
N ASN A 14 8.76 5.43 5.73
CA ASN A 14 9.18 6.17 4.54
C ASN A 14 10.66 5.89 4.23
N GLN A 15 11.04 6.09 2.98
CA GLN A 15 12.39 5.83 2.49
C GLN A 15 13.48 6.65 3.20
N TYR A 16 13.16 7.85 3.68
CA TYR A 16 14.13 8.67 4.41
C TYR A 16 14.54 8.02 5.74
N HIS A 17 13.62 7.33 6.41
CA HIS A 17 13.89 6.62 7.65
C HIS A 17 14.66 5.30 7.43
N LEU A 18 14.62 4.72 6.22
CA LEU A 18 15.34 3.49 5.92
C LEU A 18 16.82 3.63 6.26
N ARG A 19 17.51 4.60 5.66
CA ARG A 19 18.95 4.78 5.83
C ARG A 19 19.39 4.93 7.29
N GLN A 20 18.58 5.61 8.10
CA GLN A 20 18.90 5.90 9.50
C GLN A 20 18.62 4.71 10.41
N ASN A 21 17.77 3.77 10.00
CA ASN A 21 17.24 2.72 10.86
C ASN A 21 17.51 1.30 10.33
N ILE A 22 18.40 1.12 9.35
CA ILE A 22 18.71 -0.20 8.78
C ILE A 22 18.96 -1.27 9.88
N PRO A 23 19.82 -1.04 10.89
CA PRO A 23 20.09 -2.06 11.91
C PRO A 23 18.85 -2.45 12.70
N LEU A 24 17.97 -1.47 13.01
CA LEU A 24 16.72 -1.72 13.70
C LEU A 24 15.76 -2.51 12.82
N LEU A 25 15.61 -2.13 11.54
CA LEU A 25 14.70 -2.80 10.61
C LEU A 25 15.15 -4.24 10.33
N GLU A 26 16.46 -4.47 10.15
CA GLU A 26 17.03 -5.82 10.01
C GLU A 26 16.77 -6.67 11.26
N ARG A 27 16.91 -6.09 12.44
CA ARG A 27 16.60 -6.78 13.69
C ARG A 27 15.11 -7.14 13.78
N LEU A 28 14.20 -6.21 13.47
CA LEU A 28 12.75 -6.48 13.49
C LEU A 28 12.38 -7.63 12.53
N ILE A 29 13.02 -7.72 11.37
CA ILE A 29 12.82 -8.78 10.39
C ILE A 29 13.41 -10.11 10.88
N SER A 30 14.67 -10.12 11.32
CA SER A 30 15.40 -11.34 11.71
C SER A 30 14.83 -11.99 12.98
N GLU A 31 14.40 -11.19 13.95
CA GLU A 31 13.73 -11.66 15.18
C GLU A 31 12.23 -11.96 14.95
N LYS A 32 11.72 -11.81 13.71
CA LYS A 32 10.30 -12.04 13.36
C LYS A 32 9.32 -11.22 14.22
N LEU A 33 9.72 -10.01 14.60
CA LEU A 33 8.86 -9.08 15.34
C LEU A 33 7.84 -8.40 14.43
N ILE A 34 8.13 -8.36 13.13
CA ILE A 34 7.20 -7.97 12.07
C ILE A 34 7.14 -9.07 11.00
N TYR A 35 5.98 -9.21 10.37
CA TYR A 35 5.79 -10.16 9.27
C TYR A 35 6.26 -9.59 7.95
N GLY A 36 5.95 -8.31 7.68
CA GLY A 36 6.32 -7.60 6.47
C GLY A 36 6.73 -6.16 6.75
N LEU A 37 7.57 -5.62 5.88
CA LEU A 37 8.02 -4.24 5.91
C LEU A 37 7.65 -3.55 4.59
N GLY A 38 6.76 -2.56 4.67
CA GLY A 38 6.48 -1.64 3.59
C GLY A 38 7.44 -0.44 3.61
N ILE A 39 7.99 -0.08 2.46
CA ILE A 39 8.82 1.12 2.33
C ILE A 39 8.18 2.06 1.32
N SER A 40 7.69 3.22 1.79
CA SER A 40 7.12 4.23 0.92
C SER A 40 8.21 4.87 0.07
N PHE A 41 8.13 4.64 -1.24
CA PHE A 41 9.07 5.15 -2.24
C PHE A 41 8.97 6.67 -2.38
N SER A 42 10.10 7.33 -2.42
CA SER A 42 10.19 8.78 -2.61
C SER A 42 11.14 9.18 -3.75
N PHE A 43 12.25 8.44 -3.91
CA PHE A 43 13.25 8.70 -4.96
C PHE A 43 14.04 7.44 -5.29
N ALA A 44 14.63 7.41 -6.49
CA ALA A 44 15.49 6.32 -6.93
C ALA A 44 16.74 6.21 -6.02
N SER A 45 17.02 5.01 -5.50
CA SER A 45 18.11 4.75 -4.57
C SER A 45 18.50 3.27 -4.61
N ASP A 46 19.75 2.98 -4.88
CA ASP A 46 20.28 1.62 -4.83
C ASP A 46 20.16 1.03 -3.43
N LEU A 47 20.38 1.83 -2.38
CA LEU A 47 20.19 1.40 -1.00
C LEU A 47 18.79 0.79 -0.77
N LEU A 48 17.74 1.39 -1.34
CA LEU A 48 16.38 0.88 -1.22
C LEU A 48 16.23 -0.46 -1.96
N THR A 49 16.70 -0.53 -3.20
CA THR A 49 16.57 -1.75 -4.02
C THR A 49 17.37 -2.89 -3.45
N ASP A 50 18.60 -2.64 -3.00
CA ASP A 50 19.48 -3.65 -2.38
C ASP A 50 18.87 -4.18 -1.07
N PHE A 51 18.34 -3.28 -0.23
CA PHE A 51 17.65 -3.67 0.98
C PHE A 51 16.39 -4.53 0.69
N ALA A 52 15.59 -4.13 -0.31
CA ALA A 52 14.39 -4.85 -0.69
C ALA A 52 14.69 -6.21 -1.34
N GLN A 53 15.79 -6.34 -2.08
CA GLN A 53 16.25 -7.61 -2.64
C GLN A 53 16.79 -8.57 -1.58
N LYS A 54 17.46 -8.03 -0.56
CA LYS A 54 18.01 -8.81 0.56
C LYS A 54 16.92 -9.46 1.43
N HIS A 55 15.76 -8.82 1.55
CA HIS A 55 14.70 -9.22 2.47
C HIS A 55 13.40 -9.56 1.72
N SER A 56 13.06 -10.84 1.66
CA SER A 56 11.90 -11.34 0.90
C SER A 56 10.53 -10.83 1.38
N ASN A 57 10.44 -10.30 2.60
CA ASN A 57 9.24 -9.74 3.18
C ASN A 57 9.17 -8.20 3.11
N VAL A 58 10.03 -7.59 2.28
CA VAL A 58 9.98 -6.14 2.00
C VAL A 58 9.16 -5.88 0.75
N VAL A 59 8.28 -4.86 0.82
CA VAL A 59 7.40 -4.41 -0.26
C VAL A 59 7.59 -2.91 -0.46
N ILE A 60 7.86 -2.48 -1.69
CA ILE A 60 7.97 -1.06 -2.04
C ILE A 60 6.57 -0.51 -2.31
N HIS A 61 6.18 0.52 -1.57
CA HIS A 61 4.91 1.20 -1.74
C HIS A 61 5.07 2.39 -2.68
N VAL A 62 4.29 2.45 -3.74
CA VAL A 62 4.23 3.56 -4.69
C VAL A 62 2.81 4.11 -4.78
N ILE A 63 2.66 5.39 -5.10
CA ILE A 63 1.34 6.03 -5.20
C ILE A 63 1.01 6.30 -6.66
N ASN A 64 -0.15 5.82 -7.12
CA ASN A 64 -0.69 6.08 -8.46
C ASN A 64 -0.77 7.59 -8.71
N GLY A 65 -0.07 8.06 -9.75
CA GLY A 65 0.02 9.47 -10.10
C GLY A 65 1.21 10.24 -9.50
N LEU A 66 1.83 9.73 -8.41
CA LEU A 66 3.08 10.32 -7.90
C LEU A 66 4.31 9.63 -8.46
N ILE A 67 4.24 8.32 -8.67
CA ILE A 67 5.31 7.56 -9.31
C ILE A 67 5.42 7.95 -10.79
N THR A 68 6.61 8.24 -11.25
CA THR A 68 6.91 8.60 -12.64
C THR A 68 7.39 7.39 -13.44
N GLU A 69 7.36 7.49 -14.78
CA GLU A 69 7.90 6.48 -15.68
C GLU A 69 9.36 6.13 -15.35
N ASN A 70 10.24 7.12 -15.28
CA ASN A 70 11.66 6.91 -14.96
C ASN A 70 11.88 6.18 -13.61
N GLN A 71 11.03 6.47 -12.62
CA GLN A 71 11.09 5.81 -11.32
C GLN A 71 10.61 4.35 -11.40
N LEU A 72 9.58 4.08 -12.20
CA LEU A 72 9.12 2.72 -12.47
C LEU A 72 10.17 1.91 -13.23
N ASP A 73 10.83 2.51 -14.22
CA ASP A 73 11.92 1.86 -14.95
C ASP A 73 13.11 1.56 -14.04
N PHE A 74 13.46 2.48 -13.14
CA PHE A 74 14.49 2.25 -12.11
C PHE A 74 14.19 1.04 -11.23
N LEU A 75 12.93 0.85 -10.84
CA LEU A 75 12.50 -0.28 -9.99
C LEU A 75 12.31 -1.58 -10.77
N SER A 76 12.13 -1.51 -12.09
CA SER A 76 11.79 -2.64 -12.96
C SER A 76 12.92 -3.66 -13.06
N ASN A 77 12.55 -4.94 -13.27
CA ASN A 77 13.47 -6.06 -13.53
C ASN A 77 14.51 -6.31 -12.42
N LYS A 78 14.22 -5.88 -11.22
CA LYS A 78 15.06 -6.07 -10.02
C LYS A 78 14.47 -7.10 -9.05
N ASN A 79 13.52 -7.92 -9.49
CA ASN A 79 12.84 -8.94 -8.67
C ASN A 79 12.19 -8.38 -7.39
N LEU A 80 11.69 -7.16 -7.43
CA LEU A 80 11.10 -6.46 -6.30
C LEU A 80 9.61 -6.79 -6.15
N LYS A 81 9.09 -6.64 -4.93
CA LYS A 81 7.66 -6.64 -4.63
C LYS A 81 7.18 -5.20 -4.52
N MET A 82 6.07 -4.90 -5.17
CA MET A 82 5.50 -3.55 -5.22
C MET A 82 4.04 -3.56 -4.79
N LEU A 83 3.66 -2.59 -3.96
CA LEU A 83 2.27 -2.26 -3.65
C LEU A 83 1.94 -0.90 -4.28
N ILE A 84 0.97 -0.88 -5.16
CA ILE A 84 0.45 0.35 -5.76
C ILE A 84 -0.73 0.83 -4.90
N LEU A 85 -0.58 2.02 -4.33
CA LEU A 85 -1.59 2.73 -3.55
C LEU A 85 -2.33 3.72 -4.45
N GLY A 86 -3.64 3.83 -4.28
CA GLY A 86 -4.42 4.84 -4.96
C GLY A 86 -4.07 6.26 -4.49
N TYR A 87 -4.13 7.22 -5.42
CA TYR A 87 -3.95 8.63 -5.10
C TYR A 87 -5.17 9.15 -4.32
N LYS A 88 -4.91 9.76 -3.18
CA LYS A 88 -5.93 10.38 -2.34
C LYS A 88 -5.92 11.89 -2.56
N ASP A 89 -7.06 12.46 -2.93
CA ASP A 89 -7.28 13.90 -3.13
C ASP A 89 -7.78 14.63 -1.86
N PHE A 90 -7.67 13.98 -0.71
CA PHE A 90 -8.05 14.50 0.61
C PHE A 90 -6.93 14.32 1.64
N GLY A 91 -7.08 14.95 2.82
CA GLY A 91 -6.04 14.93 3.85
C GLY A 91 -4.77 15.60 3.34
N ARG A 92 -3.62 14.96 3.48
CA ARG A 92 -2.33 15.48 2.98
C ARG A 92 -2.29 15.61 1.46
N GLY A 93 -3.13 14.90 0.70
CA GLY A 93 -3.23 15.03 -0.75
C GLY A 93 -3.74 16.40 -1.20
N ILE A 94 -4.49 17.10 -0.37
CA ILE A 94 -4.98 18.47 -0.66
C ILE A 94 -3.81 19.44 -0.82
N GLU A 95 -2.76 19.31 -0.02
CA GLU A 95 -1.57 20.18 -0.06
C GLU A 95 -0.80 20.06 -1.39
N TYR A 96 -0.98 18.93 -2.11
CA TYR A 96 -0.38 18.70 -3.42
C TYR A 96 -1.26 19.17 -4.59
N ASN A 97 -2.39 19.80 -4.32
CA ASN A 97 -3.47 20.02 -5.29
C ASN A 97 -3.35 21.38 -6.06
N SER A 98 -2.14 21.83 -6.44
CA SER A 98 -2.00 22.91 -7.42
C SER A 98 -2.37 22.43 -8.83
N ASP A 99 -2.86 23.31 -9.71
CA ASP A 99 -3.30 22.92 -11.05
C ASP A 99 -2.18 22.28 -11.89
N VAL A 100 -0.95 22.76 -11.76
CA VAL A 100 0.23 22.15 -12.40
C VAL A 100 0.46 20.73 -11.91
N ARG A 101 0.35 20.49 -10.61
CA ARG A 101 0.53 19.15 -10.04
C ARG A 101 -0.60 18.20 -10.43
N LYS A 102 -1.84 18.67 -10.49
CA LYS A 102 -2.97 17.88 -10.99
C LYS A 102 -2.74 17.39 -12.40
N PHE A 103 -2.21 18.25 -13.27
CA PHE A 103 -1.86 17.86 -14.63
C PHE A 103 -0.81 16.75 -14.65
N VAL A 104 0.30 16.90 -13.91
CA VAL A 104 1.36 15.90 -13.82
C VAL A 104 0.84 14.59 -13.23
N ILE A 105 0.09 14.65 -12.13
CA ILE A 105 -0.55 13.48 -11.52
C ILE A 105 -1.43 12.76 -12.55
N GLY A 106 -2.27 13.49 -13.29
CA GLY A 106 -3.12 12.91 -14.31
C GLY A 106 -2.33 12.24 -15.45
N GLN A 107 -1.19 12.81 -15.85
CA GLN A 107 -0.32 12.19 -16.86
C GLN A 107 0.31 10.88 -16.34
N ASN A 108 0.83 10.88 -15.11
CA ASN A 108 1.40 9.70 -14.50
C ASN A 108 0.35 8.59 -14.30
N GLN A 109 -0.88 8.94 -13.90
CA GLN A 109 -2.00 8.00 -13.79
C GLN A 109 -2.35 7.38 -15.12
N LYS A 110 -2.43 8.19 -16.20
CA LYS A 110 -2.67 7.69 -17.57
C LYS A 110 -1.55 6.77 -18.04
N TYR A 111 -0.30 7.13 -17.73
CA TYR A 111 0.86 6.29 -18.07
C TYR A 111 0.75 4.93 -17.36
N LEU A 112 0.57 4.94 -16.04
CA LEU A 112 0.45 3.72 -15.25
C LEU A 112 -0.73 2.86 -15.71
N TYR A 113 -1.89 3.45 -15.92
CA TYR A 113 -3.07 2.76 -16.46
C TYR A 113 -2.77 2.04 -17.78
N ARG A 114 -2.16 2.72 -18.75
CA ARG A 114 -1.90 2.17 -20.07
C ARG A 114 -0.85 1.06 -20.04
N ASN A 115 0.19 1.22 -19.24
CA ASN A 115 1.35 0.33 -19.22
C ASN A 115 1.24 -0.78 -18.16
N LEU A 116 0.20 -0.78 -17.33
CA LEU A 116 0.03 -1.73 -16.24
C LEU A 116 0.20 -3.20 -16.64
N PRO A 117 -0.39 -3.69 -17.77
CA PRO A 117 -0.25 -5.10 -18.18
C PRO A 117 1.18 -5.54 -18.45
N GLN A 118 2.03 -4.61 -18.90
CA GLN A 118 3.44 -4.89 -19.16
C GLN A 118 4.29 -4.66 -17.91
N LEU A 119 3.92 -3.66 -17.12
CA LEU A 119 4.64 -3.28 -15.92
C LEU A 119 4.61 -4.41 -14.87
N ILE A 120 3.47 -5.04 -14.63
CA ILE A 120 3.35 -6.11 -13.64
C ILE A 120 4.31 -7.27 -13.90
N LYS A 121 4.68 -7.52 -15.17
CA LYS A 121 5.62 -8.58 -15.57
C LYS A 121 7.08 -8.27 -15.21
N LYS A 122 7.39 -7.00 -14.88
CA LYS A 122 8.74 -6.55 -14.53
C LYS A 122 9.06 -6.67 -13.04
N PHE A 123 8.11 -7.13 -12.23
CA PHE A 123 8.23 -7.27 -10.78
C PHE A 123 7.95 -8.70 -10.33
N ASN A 124 8.50 -9.08 -9.18
CA ASN A 124 8.23 -10.38 -8.57
C ASN A 124 6.73 -10.51 -8.18
N THR A 125 6.21 -9.45 -7.58
CA THR A 125 4.80 -9.37 -7.16
C THR A 125 4.35 -7.92 -7.25
N VAL A 126 3.14 -7.70 -7.78
CA VAL A 126 2.47 -6.40 -7.73
C VAL A 126 1.13 -6.57 -7.03
N SER A 127 0.91 -5.78 -5.99
CA SER A 127 -0.33 -5.72 -5.23
C SER A 127 -0.95 -4.33 -5.35
N PHE A 128 -2.23 -4.22 -5.04
CA PHE A 128 -2.99 -2.97 -5.14
C PHE A 128 -3.82 -2.78 -3.88
N ASP A 129 -3.96 -1.55 -3.39
CA ASP A 129 -5.04 -1.23 -2.46
C ASP A 129 -6.36 -1.05 -3.22
N ASN A 130 -7.49 -1.08 -2.53
CA ASN A 130 -8.82 -0.99 -3.17
C ASN A 130 -9.01 0.31 -3.96
N LEU A 131 -8.38 1.40 -3.53
CA LEU A 131 -8.45 2.65 -4.28
C LEU A 131 -7.67 2.58 -5.60
N ALA A 132 -6.49 1.97 -5.59
CA ALA A 132 -5.72 1.72 -6.81
C ALA A 132 -6.43 0.74 -7.75
N VAL A 133 -7.07 -0.31 -7.21
CA VAL A 133 -7.91 -1.24 -7.97
C VAL A 133 -8.96 -0.47 -8.77
N THR A 134 -9.67 0.44 -8.12
CA THR A 134 -10.71 1.26 -8.76
C THR A 134 -10.11 2.24 -9.78
N GLN A 135 -9.08 3.01 -9.38
CA GLN A 135 -8.49 4.06 -10.23
C GLN A 135 -7.84 3.50 -11.50
N LEU A 136 -7.22 2.32 -11.41
CA LEU A 136 -6.51 1.68 -12.50
C LEU A 136 -7.38 0.65 -13.25
N ASN A 137 -8.63 0.42 -12.81
CA ASN A 137 -9.50 -0.65 -13.33
C ASN A 137 -8.73 -1.96 -13.48
N VAL A 138 -8.14 -2.42 -12.35
CA VAL A 138 -7.19 -3.55 -12.34
C VAL A 138 -7.83 -4.84 -12.84
N GLN A 139 -9.13 -5.03 -12.62
CA GLN A 139 -9.88 -6.20 -13.06
C GLN A 139 -9.74 -6.45 -14.56
N ARG A 140 -9.66 -5.40 -15.40
CA ARG A 140 -9.58 -5.51 -16.88
C ARG A 140 -8.34 -6.28 -17.39
N ILE A 141 -7.31 -6.45 -16.56
CA ILE A 141 -6.06 -7.10 -16.98
C ILE A 141 -5.96 -8.57 -16.53
N PHE A 142 -6.99 -9.08 -15.87
CA PHE A 142 -7.08 -10.46 -15.41
C PHE A 142 -8.29 -11.18 -16.05
N THR A 143 -8.21 -12.51 -16.12
CA THR A 143 -9.38 -13.34 -16.38
C THR A 143 -10.28 -13.34 -15.15
N SER A 144 -11.58 -13.68 -15.34
CA SER A 144 -12.53 -13.76 -14.22
C SER A 144 -12.05 -14.69 -13.11
N ASP A 145 -11.52 -15.87 -13.47
CA ASP A 145 -11.05 -16.86 -12.50
C ASP A 145 -9.88 -16.34 -11.66
N LEU A 146 -8.91 -15.68 -12.31
CA LEU A 146 -7.78 -15.07 -11.59
C LEU A 146 -8.24 -13.90 -10.73
N TRP A 147 -9.20 -13.12 -11.21
CA TRP A 147 -9.76 -12.03 -10.41
C TRP A 147 -10.43 -12.57 -9.14
N GLU A 148 -11.32 -13.54 -9.26
CA GLU A 148 -12.00 -14.15 -8.11
C GLU A 148 -11.02 -14.80 -7.11
N GLN A 149 -9.93 -15.39 -7.62
CA GLN A 149 -8.93 -16.01 -6.78
C GLN A 149 -8.12 -15.01 -5.94
N PHE A 150 -7.81 -13.83 -6.48
CA PHE A 150 -6.87 -12.89 -5.86
C PHE A 150 -7.50 -11.60 -5.34
N PHE A 151 -8.73 -11.29 -5.73
CA PHE A 151 -9.44 -10.14 -5.19
C PHE A 151 -10.00 -10.44 -3.80
N LEU A 152 -9.43 -9.74 -2.79
CA LEU A 152 -9.79 -9.97 -1.39
C LEU A 152 -11.12 -9.32 -0.97
N GLY A 153 -11.86 -8.71 -1.90
CA GLY A 153 -13.13 -8.05 -1.64
C GLY A 153 -13.00 -6.54 -1.43
N GLU A 154 -14.17 -5.90 -1.41
CA GLU A 154 -14.30 -4.45 -1.19
C GLU A 154 -13.93 -4.04 0.23
N ASP A 155 -13.76 -2.73 0.44
CA ASP A 155 -13.58 -2.15 1.77
C ASP A 155 -14.68 -2.66 2.72
N GLY A 156 -14.30 -3.06 3.93
CA GLY A 156 -15.23 -3.62 4.93
C GLY A 156 -15.50 -5.12 4.81
N SER A 157 -15.13 -5.77 3.71
CA SER A 157 -15.28 -7.23 3.58
C SER A 157 -14.32 -7.98 4.51
N ASN A 158 -13.03 -7.65 4.42
CA ASN A 158 -11.95 -8.26 5.20
C ASN A 158 -11.04 -7.23 5.88
N THR A 159 -11.28 -5.95 5.67
CA THR A 159 -10.48 -4.84 6.19
C THR A 159 -11.38 -3.78 6.80
N MET A 160 -10.86 -3.04 7.77
CA MET A 160 -11.48 -1.83 8.32
C MET A 160 -10.40 -0.81 8.66
N TYR A 161 -10.78 0.44 8.74
CA TYR A 161 -9.93 1.51 9.26
C TYR A 161 -10.11 1.64 10.76
N ILE A 162 -8.99 1.70 11.50
CA ILE A 162 -8.98 1.96 12.94
C ILE A 162 -8.03 3.12 13.22
N ASP A 163 -8.54 4.16 13.89
CA ASP A 163 -7.78 5.29 14.42
C ASP A 163 -7.65 5.16 15.94
N LEU A 164 -6.49 4.70 16.39
CA LEU A 164 -6.24 4.51 17.82
C LEU A 164 -6.09 5.83 18.59
N VAL A 165 -5.70 6.92 17.89
CA VAL A 165 -5.56 8.24 18.53
C VAL A 165 -6.92 8.83 18.81
N LYS A 166 -7.84 8.78 17.84
CA LYS A 166 -9.22 9.25 18.00
C LYS A 166 -10.15 8.23 18.63
N GLN A 167 -9.69 6.99 18.78
CA GLN A 167 -10.47 5.85 19.26
C GLN A 167 -11.74 5.62 18.42
N GLU A 168 -11.56 5.62 17.11
CA GLU A 168 -12.62 5.46 16.13
C GLU A 168 -12.31 4.33 15.16
N PHE A 169 -13.36 3.76 14.55
CA PHE A 169 -13.23 2.87 13.41
C PHE A 169 -14.23 3.22 12.31
N ALA A 170 -13.95 2.77 11.09
CA ALA A 170 -14.79 3.02 9.92
C ALA A 170 -14.58 1.95 8.85
N LEU A 171 -15.43 1.96 7.82
CA LEU A 171 -15.31 1.11 6.64
C LEU A 171 -13.91 1.23 6.00
N ASN A 172 -13.48 2.47 5.79
CA ASN A 172 -12.14 2.81 5.28
C ASN A 172 -11.71 4.20 5.78
N SER A 173 -10.50 4.62 5.43
CA SER A 173 -9.96 5.91 5.85
C SER A 173 -10.69 7.13 5.25
N ARG A 174 -11.50 6.94 4.20
CA ARG A 174 -12.25 8.00 3.48
C ARG A 174 -13.69 8.16 3.98
N SER A 175 -14.20 7.17 4.73
CA SER A 175 -15.57 7.18 5.19
C SER A 175 -15.85 8.37 6.09
N ASP A 176 -16.94 9.09 5.84
CA ASP A 176 -17.44 10.15 6.71
C ASP A 176 -18.12 9.58 7.95
N ILE A 177 -18.61 8.32 7.86
CA ILE A 177 -19.23 7.64 8.98
C ILE A 177 -18.14 7.05 9.86
N ARG A 178 -18.09 7.53 11.11
CA ARG A 178 -17.14 7.09 12.13
C ARG A 178 -17.90 6.51 13.32
N TYR A 179 -17.38 5.44 13.87
CA TYR A 179 -17.92 4.76 15.05
C TYR A 179 -16.89 4.78 16.16
N LYS A 180 -17.34 4.86 17.42
CA LYS A 180 -16.46 4.71 18.59
C LYS A 180 -15.86 3.32 18.63
N LEU A 181 -14.56 3.23 18.95
CA LEU A 181 -13.83 1.97 19.05
C LEU A 181 -14.53 1.02 20.02
N LEU A 182 -14.64 -0.24 19.61
CA LEU A 182 -15.20 -1.30 20.46
C LEU A 182 -14.08 -2.25 20.90
N ASN A 183 -14.32 -3.01 21.95
CA ASN A 183 -13.35 -3.97 22.49
C ASN A 183 -13.21 -5.24 21.66
N ASN A 184 -14.13 -5.47 20.72
CA ASN A 184 -14.18 -6.68 19.90
C ASN A 184 -14.21 -6.31 18.41
N THR A 185 -13.25 -6.84 17.65
CA THR A 185 -13.15 -6.60 16.20
C THR A 185 -14.32 -7.18 15.42
N ILE A 186 -14.91 -8.29 15.86
CA ILE A 186 -16.08 -8.89 15.20
C ILE A 186 -17.27 -7.93 15.26
N ASP A 187 -17.48 -7.32 16.43
CA ASP A 187 -18.57 -6.34 16.61
C ASP A 187 -18.34 -5.09 15.76
N MET A 188 -17.09 -4.66 15.61
CA MET A 188 -16.72 -3.56 14.71
C MET A 188 -17.04 -3.91 13.25
N PHE A 189 -16.67 -5.11 12.78
CA PHE A 189 -17.02 -5.56 11.42
C PHE A 189 -18.54 -5.65 11.21
N ASN A 190 -19.27 -6.19 12.17
CA ASN A 190 -20.74 -6.26 12.09
C ASN A 190 -21.40 -4.87 12.04
N ARG A 191 -20.77 -3.87 12.63
CA ARG A 191 -21.27 -2.49 12.62
C ARG A 191 -21.08 -1.78 11.31
N ILE A 192 -19.96 -2.02 10.61
CA ILE A 192 -19.67 -1.40 9.30
C ILE A 192 -20.36 -2.09 8.13
N LYS A 193 -20.82 -3.33 8.30
CA LYS A 193 -21.55 -4.08 7.26
C LYS A 193 -23.04 -3.77 7.21
N LYS A 194 -23.56 -3.01 8.15
CA LYS A 194 -24.96 -2.55 8.18
C LYS A 194 -25.13 -1.22 7.46
#